data_5e0017f65d3e36b289ce8ccbcbc746ac
#
_entry.id   5e0017f65d3e36b289ce8ccbcbc746ac
#
_cell.length_a   1.000
_cell.length_b   1.000
_cell.length_c   1.000
_cell.angle_alpha   90.00
_cell.angle_beta   90.00
_cell.angle_gamma   90.00
#
_symmetry.space_group_name_H-M   'P 1'
#
loop_
_entity.id
_entity.type
_entity.pdbx_description
1 polymer ?
#
loop_
_entity_poly.entity_id
_entity_poly.type
_entity_poly.pdbx_seq_one_letter_code
_entity_poly.pdbx_strand_id
1 'polypeptide(L)'
;MLARWFRSLRERLQQAHPNDARGLKLLREWLSPEQLAQYDAHGYFDVAGSDSGRWYRIHHGTAMNVIEIDHDSGFPRVGLCFTTEAGFVPGDVMLAQKIALETREHGVLAIAHRFAVNP
;
A
#
# COMPACT_ATOMS: atom_id res chain seq x y z
N MET A 1 -0.48 13.57 24.86
CA MET A 1 0.33 13.01 23.79
C MET A 1 -0.49 12.44 22.64
N LEU A 2 -1.42 11.51 22.90
CA LEU A 2 -2.32 10.98 21.87
C LEU A 2 -3.16 12.07 21.20
N ALA A 3 -3.67 13.03 21.98
CA ALA A 3 -4.47 14.12 21.44
C ALA A 3 -3.68 15.01 20.46
N ARG A 4 -2.38 15.19 20.73
CA ARG A 4 -1.50 15.95 19.86
C ARG A 4 -1.24 15.21 18.53
N TRP A 5 -1.06 13.90 18.60
CA TRP A 5 -0.86 13.07 17.42
C TRP A 5 -2.10 13.05 16.54
N PHE A 6 -3.28 12.86 17.13
CA PHE A 6 -4.55 12.88 16.39
C PHE A 6 -4.83 14.26 15.78
N ARG A 7 -4.48 15.32 16.47
CA ARG A 7 -4.64 16.69 15.96
C ARG A 7 -3.74 16.90 14.73
N SER A 8 -2.48 16.48 14.82
CA SER A 8 -1.52 16.57 13.70
C SER A 8 -2.01 15.76 12.49
N LEU A 9 -2.53 14.57 12.72
CA LEU A 9 -3.09 13.74 11.66
C LEU A 9 -4.31 14.40 11.02
N ARG A 10 -5.21 14.95 11.86
CA ARG A 10 -6.39 15.67 11.38
C ARG A 10 -6.00 16.89 10.55
N GLU A 11 -5.02 17.66 10.99
CA GLU A 11 -4.53 18.80 10.25
C GLU A 11 -3.93 18.41 8.90
N ARG A 12 -3.17 17.33 8.85
CA ARG A 12 -2.63 16.80 7.60
C ARG A 12 -3.73 16.38 6.64
N LEU A 13 -4.77 15.71 7.15
CA LEU A 13 -5.90 15.29 6.34
C LEU A 13 -6.69 16.49 5.81
N GLN A 14 -6.84 17.54 6.63
CA GLN A 14 -7.53 18.76 6.21
C GLN A 14 -6.74 19.58 5.19
N GLN A 15 -5.41 19.48 5.23
CA GLN A 15 -4.52 20.17 4.30
C GLN A 15 -4.26 19.34 3.04
N ALA A 16 -4.69 18.08 3.00
CA ALA A 16 -4.50 17.22 1.85
C ALA A 16 -5.21 17.79 0.63
N HIS A 17 -4.57 17.67 -0.53
CA HIS A 17 -5.17 18.07 -1.79
C HIS A 17 -6.48 17.28 -1.99
N PRO A 18 -7.55 17.91 -2.57
CA PRO A 18 -8.82 17.20 -2.81
C PRO A 18 -8.68 15.88 -3.56
N ASN A 19 -7.70 15.77 -4.46
CA ASN A 19 -7.43 14.53 -5.19
C ASN A 19 -6.87 13.45 -4.28
N ASP A 20 -6.10 13.82 -3.26
CA ASP A 20 -5.61 12.84 -2.27
C ASP A 20 -6.76 12.22 -1.49
N ALA A 21 -7.71 13.05 -1.06
CA ALA A 21 -8.88 12.57 -0.34
C ALA A 21 -9.75 11.65 -1.19
N ARG A 22 -9.94 11.99 -2.48
CA ARG A 22 -10.69 11.16 -3.41
C ARG A 22 -10.00 9.82 -3.66
N GLY A 23 -8.69 9.84 -3.85
CA GLY A 23 -7.91 8.63 -4.05
C GLY A 23 -7.99 7.69 -2.87
N LEU A 24 -7.87 8.22 -1.65
CA LEU A 24 -7.99 7.42 -0.43
C LEU A 24 -9.40 6.88 -0.25
N LYS A 25 -10.42 7.67 -0.55
CA LYS A 25 -11.81 7.20 -0.48
C LYS A 25 -12.04 6.04 -1.44
N LEU A 26 -11.56 6.15 -2.67
CA LEU A 26 -11.69 5.09 -3.66
C LEU A 26 -10.93 3.84 -3.23
N LEU A 27 -9.70 3.99 -2.75
CA LEU A 27 -8.92 2.87 -2.22
C LEU A 27 -9.72 2.13 -1.15
N ARG A 28 -10.25 2.85 -0.17
CA ARG A 28 -10.99 2.25 0.94
C ARG A 28 -12.21 1.47 0.47
N GLU A 29 -12.88 1.94 -0.58
CA GLU A 29 -14.03 1.23 -1.16
C GLU A 29 -13.63 -0.10 -1.81
N TRP A 30 -12.39 -0.21 -2.29
CA TRP A 30 -11.89 -1.41 -2.98
C TRP A 30 -11.14 -2.38 -2.07
N LEU A 31 -10.82 -1.98 -0.84
CA LEU A 31 -10.18 -2.88 0.11
C LEU A 31 -11.20 -3.89 0.66
N SER A 32 -10.74 -5.13 0.88
CA SER A 32 -11.55 -6.10 1.60
C SER A 32 -11.76 -5.63 3.04
N PRO A 33 -12.74 -6.16 3.79
CA PRO A 33 -12.91 -5.79 5.20
C PRO A 33 -11.64 -6.01 6.03
N GLU A 34 -10.90 -7.09 5.79
CA GLU A 34 -9.65 -7.39 6.49
C GLU A 34 -8.56 -6.39 6.12
N GLN A 35 -8.44 -6.07 4.84
CA GLN A 35 -7.45 -5.09 4.37
C GLN A 35 -7.77 -3.70 4.91
N LEU A 36 -9.03 -3.32 4.93
CA LEU A 36 -9.45 -2.02 5.44
C LEU A 36 -9.14 -1.88 6.93
N ALA A 37 -9.45 -2.91 7.73
CA ALA A 37 -9.13 -2.92 9.15
C ALA A 37 -7.63 -2.81 9.38
N GLN A 38 -6.84 -3.53 8.58
CA GLN A 38 -5.38 -3.50 8.66
C GLN A 38 -4.84 -2.11 8.31
N TYR A 39 -5.36 -1.52 7.24
CA TYR A 39 -4.94 -0.20 6.80
C TYR A 39 -5.27 0.87 7.83
N ASP A 40 -6.46 0.81 8.41
CA ASP A 40 -6.87 1.77 9.43
C ASP A 40 -6.04 1.64 10.71
N ALA A 41 -5.66 0.41 11.06
CA ALA A 41 -4.87 0.17 12.28
C ALA A 41 -3.38 0.50 12.10
N HIS A 42 -2.82 0.25 10.93
CA HIS A 42 -1.36 0.24 10.75
C HIS A 42 -0.84 1.12 9.61
N GLY A 43 -1.69 1.61 8.71
CA GLY A 43 -1.24 2.36 7.55
C GLY A 43 -0.68 1.49 6.43
N TYR A 44 -0.93 0.19 6.47
CA TYR A 44 -0.60 -0.74 5.41
C TYR A 44 -1.69 -1.81 5.29
N PHE A 45 -1.69 -2.52 4.17
CA PHE A 45 -2.57 -3.68 3.99
C PHE A 45 -1.85 -4.73 3.15
N ASP A 46 -2.22 -5.99 3.37
CA ASP A 46 -1.57 -7.12 2.71
C ASP A 46 -2.42 -7.64 1.54
N VAL A 47 -1.74 -8.00 0.47
CA VAL A 47 -2.36 -8.59 -0.72
C VAL A 47 -1.65 -9.90 -1.06
N ALA A 48 -2.40 -10.86 -1.58
CA ALA A 48 -1.83 -12.12 -2.07
C ALA A 48 -1.55 -12.00 -3.57
N GLY A 49 -0.34 -12.38 -4.00
CA GLY A 49 0.02 -12.39 -5.40
C GLY A 49 -0.79 -13.40 -6.20
N SER A 50 -1.23 -13.00 -7.39
CA SER A 50 -2.14 -13.79 -8.21
C SER A 50 -1.53 -15.09 -8.74
N ASP A 51 -0.23 -15.15 -8.93
CA ASP A 51 0.44 -16.30 -9.53
C ASP A 51 1.12 -17.20 -8.50
N SER A 52 1.78 -16.60 -7.51
CA SER A 52 2.59 -17.34 -6.53
C SER A 52 1.89 -17.57 -5.20
N GLY A 53 0.90 -16.75 -4.88
CA GLY A 53 0.31 -16.73 -3.54
C GLY A 53 1.22 -16.08 -2.50
N ARG A 54 2.34 -15.49 -2.89
CA ARG A 54 3.19 -14.73 -1.97
C ARG A 54 2.44 -13.53 -1.45
N TRP A 55 2.85 -13.06 -0.26
CA TRP A 55 2.19 -11.92 0.37
C TRP A 55 3.03 -10.67 0.21
N TYR A 56 2.35 -9.58 -0.11
CA TYR A 56 2.93 -8.26 -0.28
C TYR A 56 2.22 -7.29 0.63
N ARG A 57 3.00 -6.49 1.35
CA ARG A 57 2.50 -5.45 2.24
C ARG A 57 2.64 -4.11 1.54
N ILE A 58 1.51 -3.45 1.31
CA ILE A 58 1.48 -2.14 0.66
C ILE A 58 1.34 -1.09 1.75
N HIS A 59 2.42 -0.34 1.99
CA HIS A 59 2.42 0.76 2.93
C HIS A 59 1.84 2.01 2.29
N HIS A 60 1.28 2.90 3.12
CA HIS A 60 0.82 4.19 2.66
C HIS A 60 1.96 4.93 1.96
N GLY A 61 1.74 5.35 0.73
CA GLY A 61 2.77 6.05 -0.03
C GLY A 61 2.62 5.87 -1.52
N THR A 62 3.59 6.42 -2.27
CA THR A 62 3.60 6.40 -3.73
C THR A 62 4.83 5.72 -4.31
N ALA A 63 5.87 5.50 -3.50
CA ALA A 63 7.13 4.91 -3.96
C ALA A 63 7.77 4.12 -2.83
N MET A 64 8.48 3.06 -3.20
CA MET A 64 9.21 2.19 -2.26
C MET A 64 8.32 1.69 -1.10
N ASN A 65 7.05 1.51 -1.39
CA ASN A 65 6.03 1.23 -0.38
C ASN A 65 5.50 -0.19 -0.42
N VAL A 66 5.99 -1.04 -1.31
CA VAL A 66 5.56 -2.44 -1.43
C VAL A 66 6.68 -3.35 -0.93
N ILE A 67 6.35 -4.22 0.01
CA ILE A 67 7.32 -5.13 0.64
C ILE A 67 6.76 -6.55 0.55
N GLU A 68 7.53 -7.47 -0.04
CA GLU A 68 7.21 -8.89 0.07
C GLU A 68 7.49 -9.34 1.51
N ILE A 69 6.53 -10.00 2.13
CA ILE A 69 6.65 -10.46 3.51
C ILE A 69 6.47 -11.96 3.60
N ASP A 70 7.05 -12.53 4.67
CA ASP A 70 6.66 -13.88 5.11
C ASP A 70 5.33 -13.74 5.86
N HIS A 71 4.29 -14.42 5.38
CA HIS A 71 2.95 -14.26 5.93
C HIS A 71 2.84 -14.74 7.38
N ASP A 72 3.56 -15.81 7.71
CA ASP A 72 3.47 -16.39 9.05
C ASP A 72 4.18 -15.54 10.11
N SER A 73 5.38 -15.06 9.79
CA SER A 73 6.19 -14.29 10.73
C SER A 73 5.99 -12.77 10.58
N GLY A 74 5.54 -12.33 9.40
CA GLY A 74 5.48 -10.90 9.07
C GLY A 74 6.83 -10.29 8.73
N PHE A 75 7.90 -11.08 8.69
CA PHE A 75 9.24 -10.56 8.38
C PHE A 75 9.32 -10.09 6.93
N PRO A 76 9.90 -8.89 6.71
CA PRO A 76 10.11 -8.39 5.35
C PRO A 76 11.21 -9.19 4.65
N ARG A 77 10.99 -9.49 3.36
CA ARG A 77 11.96 -10.22 2.53
C ARG A 77 12.68 -9.28 1.57
N VAL A 78 11.91 -8.56 0.77
CA VAL A 78 12.45 -7.69 -0.26
C VAL A 78 11.46 -6.58 -0.54
N GLY A 79 11.98 -5.37 -0.79
CA GLY A 79 11.18 -4.25 -1.24
C GLY A 79 11.03 -4.25 -2.76
N LEU A 80 9.89 -3.77 -3.23
CA LEU A 80 9.58 -3.66 -4.64
C LEU A 80 9.21 -2.21 -4.95
N CYS A 81 9.90 -1.62 -5.92
CA CYS A 81 9.58 -0.29 -6.40
C CYS A 81 9.10 -0.41 -7.84
N PHE A 82 7.84 -0.06 -8.06
CA PHE A 82 7.29 -0.01 -9.41
C PHE A 82 6.30 1.14 -9.47
N THR A 83 6.28 1.81 -10.62
CA THR A 83 5.35 2.89 -10.85
C THR A 83 4.16 2.36 -11.64
N THR A 84 3.00 2.89 -11.33
CA THR A 84 1.79 2.64 -12.11
C THR A 84 1.41 3.94 -12.82
N GLU A 85 0.57 3.83 -13.83
CA GLU A 85 0.13 5.01 -14.58
C GLU A 85 -0.99 5.79 -13.86
N ALA A 86 -1.30 5.41 -12.63
CA ALA A 86 -2.42 5.97 -11.87
C ALA A 86 -2.18 7.36 -11.30
N GLY A 87 -1.02 8.00 -11.57
CA GLY A 87 -0.70 9.31 -11.05
C GLY A 87 0.05 9.26 -9.73
N PHE A 88 0.12 10.40 -9.04
CA PHE A 88 1.01 10.55 -7.89
C PHE A 88 0.29 10.62 -6.54
N VAL A 89 -1.05 10.53 -6.50
CA VAL A 89 -1.77 10.54 -5.23
C VAL A 89 -1.72 9.15 -4.59
N PRO A 90 -1.44 9.07 -3.28
CA PRO A 90 -1.21 7.77 -2.62
C PRO A 90 -2.36 6.76 -2.81
N GLY A 91 -3.59 7.18 -2.68
CA GLY A 91 -4.73 6.28 -2.83
C GLY A 91 -4.80 5.62 -4.20
N ASP A 92 -4.57 6.38 -5.26
CA ASP A 92 -4.59 5.85 -6.63
C ASP A 92 -3.42 4.90 -6.87
N VAL A 93 -2.24 5.25 -6.39
CA VAL A 93 -1.04 4.41 -6.54
C VAL A 93 -1.22 3.10 -5.79
N MET A 94 -1.65 3.15 -4.53
CA MET A 94 -1.85 1.94 -3.72
C MET A 94 -2.94 1.04 -4.29
N LEU A 95 -4.02 1.63 -4.81
CA LEU A 95 -5.08 0.84 -5.45
C LEU A 95 -4.56 0.15 -6.71
N ALA A 96 -3.81 0.87 -7.54
CA ALA A 96 -3.21 0.28 -8.73
C ALA A 96 -2.22 -0.83 -8.39
N GLN A 97 -1.43 -0.66 -7.34
CA GLN A 97 -0.50 -1.68 -6.85
C GLN A 97 -1.26 -2.93 -6.38
N LYS A 98 -2.33 -2.74 -5.63
CA LYS A 98 -3.20 -3.84 -5.19
C LYS A 98 -3.74 -4.61 -6.39
N ILE A 99 -4.36 -3.93 -7.33
CA ILE A 99 -4.96 -4.55 -8.49
C ILE A 99 -3.89 -5.31 -9.30
N ALA A 100 -2.74 -4.68 -9.53
CA ALA A 100 -1.67 -5.28 -10.29
C ALA A 100 -1.15 -6.58 -9.64
N LEU A 101 -0.90 -6.56 -8.33
CA LEU A 101 -0.39 -7.74 -7.61
C LEU A 101 -1.44 -8.83 -7.50
N GLU A 102 -2.70 -8.47 -7.30
CA GLU A 102 -3.79 -9.45 -7.15
C GLU A 102 -4.25 -10.03 -8.48
N THR A 103 -3.90 -9.43 -9.62
CA THR A 103 -4.37 -9.88 -10.94
C THR A 103 -3.24 -10.16 -11.93
N ARG A 104 -2.07 -9.53 -11.78
CA ARG A 104 -0.97 -9.59 -12.76
C ARG A 104 0.40 -9.61 -12.08
N GLU A 105 0.53 -10.39 -11.03
CA GLU A 105 1.75 -10.45 -10.22
C GLU A 105 3.00 -10.65 -11.07
N HIS A 106 3.00 -11.64 -11.94
CA HIS A 106 4.17 -11.97 -12.74
C HIS A 106 4.62 -10.79 -13.63
N GLY A 107 3.66 -10.12 -14.27
CA GLY A 107 3.95 -8.95 -15.11
C GLY A 107 4.52 -7.78 -14.31
N VAL A 108 3.98 -7.55 -13.11
CA VAL A 108 4.46 -6.48 -12.23
C VAL A 108 5.88 -6.77 -11.75
N LEU A 109 6.15 -8.01 -11.34
CA LEU A 109 7.48 -8.39 -10.85
C LEU A 109 8.54 -8.27 -11.95
N ALA A 110 8.16 -8.46 -13.21
CA ALA A 110 9.08 -8.35 -14.33
C ALA A 110 9.61 -6.92 -14.54
N ILE A 111 8.85 -5.91 -14.12
CA ILE A 111 9.24 -4.50 -14.28
C ILE A 111 9.63 -3.84 -12.96
N ALA A 112 9.45 -4.52 -11.83
CA ALA A 112 9.76 -3.95 -10.52
C ALA A 112 11.27 -3.87 -10.29
N HIS A 113 11.68 -2.82 -9.59
CA HIS A 113 13.03 -2.71 -9.05
C HIS A 113 13.03 -3.19 -7.61
N ARG A 114 13.95 -4.08 -7.28
CA ARG A 114 14.06 -4.64 -5.95
C ARG A 114 15.00 -3.80 -5.10
N PHE A 115 14.66 -3.64 -3.81
CA PHE A 115 15.54 -2.98 -2.87
C PHE A 115 15.59 -3.76 -1.56
N ALA A 116 16.73 -3.63 -0.86
CA ALA A 116 16.92 -4.33 0.41
C ALA A 116 16.08 -3.69 1.50
N VAL A 117 15.51 -4.51 2.36
CA VAL A 117 14.77 -4.05 3.54
C VAL A 117 15.42 -4.63 4.78
N ASN A 118 15.44 -3.84 5.86
CA ASN A 118 15.93 -4.32 7.15
C ASN A 118 14.81 -5.07 7.86
N PRO A 119 15.07 -6.27 8.37
CA PRO A 119 14.08 -7.02 9.12
C PRO A 119 13.72 -6.36 10.45
#